data_06d0ab99369c6fb9b87d58a7814758ab
#
_entry.id   06d0ab99369c6fb9b87d58a7814758ab
#
_cell.length_a   1.000
_cell.length_b   1.000
_cell.length_c   1.000
_cell.angle_alpha   90.00
_cell.angle_beta   90.00
_cell.angle_gamma   90.00
#
_symmetry.space_group_name_H-M   'P 1'
#
loop_
_entity.id
_entity.type
_entity.pdbx_description
1 polymer ?
#
loop_
_entity_poly.entity_id
_entity_poly.type
_entity_poly.pdbx_seq_one_letter_code
_entity_poly.pdbx_strand_id
1 'polypeptide(L)'
;TYLTAKRPPARGPSEKTVAPEIADRIPNIDHRYGDGRAEVIGIAILDANGRPMHILDPQSRIVVRISVRAKEPVPLPIVGFMMRNHLGLDFSGTNTTREGYELPFMEAGDIHTVDFHIELPELYPASFSFSPAIADGTLLGYKMCDWIDNAVTLQMSPGEAQVYGYMHLPCRIELNARLSGPKEVAQERKIG
;
A
#
# COMPACT_ATOMS: atom_id res chain seq x y z
N THR A 1 8.91 29.65 0.56
CA THR A 1 9.25 29.06 -0.74
C THR A 1 8.54 27.71 -0.80
N TYR A 2 7.41 27.62 -1.52
CA TYR A 2 6.63 26.42 -1.70
C TYR A 2 7.32 25.52 -2.73
N LEU A 3 7.62 24.27 -2.34
CA LEU A 3 8.08 23.23 -3.25
C LEU A 3 6.91 22.85 -4.19
N THR A 4 7.01 23.26 -5.45
CA THR A 4 6.14 22.79 -6.51
C THR A 4 6.42 21.31 -6.77
N ALA A 5 5.48 20.43 -6.41
CA ALA A 5 5.53 19.02 -6.76
C ALA A 5 5.54 18.89 -8.30
N LYS A 6 6.60 18.29 -8.83
CA LYS A 6 6.71 17.96 -10.26
C LYS A 6 5.67 16.90 -10.62
N ARG A 7 4.78 17.26 -11.56
CA ARG A 7 3.85 16.32 -12.19
C ARG A 7 4.62 15.16 -12.84
N PRO A 8 4.28 13.90 -12.61
CA PRO A 8 4.95 12.79 -13.27
C PRO A 8 4.76 12.84 -14.79
N PRO A 9 5.73 12.34 -15.58
CA PRO A 9 5.67 12.38 -17.04
C PRO A 9 4.54 11.50 -17.59
N ALA A 10 3.96 11.94 -18.70
CA ALA A 10 2.90 11.25 -19.42
C ALA A 10 3.35 9.85 -19.88
N ARG A 11 2.46 8.88 -19.72
CA ARG A 11 2.66 7.46 -20.07
C ARG A 11 2.94 7.28 -21.57
N GLY A 12 3.93 6.43 -21.87
CA GLY A 12 4.17 5.83 -23.19
C GLY A 12 3.13 4.73 -23.53
N PRO A 13 3.15 4.17 -24.76
CA PRO A 13 2.04 3.44 -25.35
C PRO A 13 1.69 2.13 -24.66
N SER A 14 0.40 1.85 -24.67
CA SER A 14 -0.36 0.79 -24.01
C SER A 14 0.15 -0.64 -24.22
N GLU A 15 0.49 -1.32 -23.14
CA GLU A 15 0.34 -2.79 -23.04
C GLU A 15 -1.15 -3.15 -23.06
N LYS A 16 -1.50 -4.22 -23.77
CA LYS A 16 -2.86 -4.75 -23.90
C LYS A 16 -3.40 -5.10 -22.51
N THR A 17 -4.14 -4.19 -21.92
CA THR A 17 -4.85 -4.40 -20.66
C THR A 17 -6.07 -5.28 -20.92
N VAL A 18 -6.20 -6.37 -20.15
CA VAL A 18 -7.48 -7.07 -19.94
C VAL A 18 -8.51 -6.00 -19.56
N ALA A 19 -9.71 -6.05 -20.14
CA ALA A 19 -10.76 -5.10 -19.85
C ALA A 19 -10.91 -4.94 -18.32
N PRO A 20 -10.90 -3.71 -17.78
CA PRO A 20 -10.97 -3.50 -16.35
C PRO A 20 -12.34 -3.97 -15.82
N GLU A 21 -12.34 -5.06 -15.07
CA GLU A 21 -13.55 -5.52 -14.39
C GLU A 21 -13.66 -4.83 -13.03
N ILE A 22 -14.90 -4.46 -12.67
CA ILE A 22 -15.23 -3.96 -11.34
C ILE A 22 -14.88 -5.06 -10.33
N ALA A 23 -14.19 -4.71 -9.25
CA ALA A 23 -14.07 -5.62 -8.12
C ALA A 23 -15.47 -5.71 -7.45
N ASP A 24 -16.09 -6.87 -7.51
CA ASP A 24 -17.47 -7.12 -7.05
C ASP A 24 -17.53 -8.11 -5.88
N ARG A 25 -16.36 -8.49 -5.34
CA ARG A 25 -16.24 -9.45 -4.27
C ARG A 25 -15.39 -8.91 -3.13
N ILE A 26 -15.86 -9.17 -1.91
CA ILE A 26 -15.11 -8.99 -0.66
C ILE A 26 -14.84 -10.39 -0.11
N PRO A 27 -13.59 -10.90 -0.18
CA PRO A 27 -13.27 -12.26 0.25
C PRO A 27 -13.56 -12.54 1.71
N ASN A 28 -13.36 -11.55 2.59
CA ASN A 28 -13.57 -11.69 4.03
C ASN A 28 -14.09 -10.38 4.65
N ILE A 29 -14.82 -10.48 5.75
CA ILE A 29 -15.29 -9.34 6.55
C ILE A 29 -15.16 -9.73 8.02
N ASP A 30 -14.08 -9.29 8.67
CA ASP A 30 -13.92 -9.49 10.12
C ASP A 30 -14.76 -8.48 10.89
N HIS A 31 -14.68 -7.22 10.47
CA HIS A 31 -15.48 -6.13 11.02
C HIS A 31 -15.76 -5.11 9.92
N ARG A 32 -16.94 -4.48 9.97
CA ARG A 32 -17.35 -3.44 9.02
C ARG A 32 -18.06 -2.31 9.75
N TYR A 33 -17.66 -1.08 9.48
CA TYR A 33 -18.28 0.11 10.09
C TYR A 33 -18.21 1.31 9.15
N GLY A 34 -19.06 2.30 9.44
CA GLY A 34 -19.19 3.54 8.70
C GLY A 34 -20.62 4.06 8.81
N ASP A 35 -20.89 5.22 8.22
CA ASP A 35 -22.24 5.80 8.21
C ASP A 35 -23.16 5.18 7.14
N GLY A 36 -22.58 4.43 6.21
CA GLY A 36 -23.32 3.66 5.20
C GLY A 36 -23.78 4.46 3.99
N ARG A 37 -23.45 5.75 3.86
CA ARG A 37 -23.79 6.58 2.68
C ARG A 37 -23.13 6.08 1.39
N ALA A 38 -22.00 5.45 1.51
CA ALA A 38 -21.36 4.70 0.44
C ALA A 38 -20.82 3.38 0.98
N GLU A 39 -20.56 2.44 0.10
CA GLU A 39 -20.06 1.11 0.47
C GLU A 39 -18.91 0.66 -0.43
N VAL A 40 -17.96 -0.06 0.14
CA VAL A 40 -17.02 -0.88 -0.62
C VAL A 40 -17.78 -2.10 -1.13
N ILE A 41 -17.80 -2.30 -2.45
CA ILE A 41 -18.46 -3.44 -3.10
C ILE A 41 -17.47 -4.56 -3.45
N GLY A 42 -16.18 -4.25 -3.50
CA GLY A 42 -15.17 -5.26 -3.74
C GLY A 42 -13.75 -4.75 -3.61
N ILE A 43 -12.84 -5.70 -3.42
CA ILE A 43 -11.38 -5.51 -3.41
C ILE A 43 -10.71 -6.69 -4.09
N ALA A 44 -9.71 -6.41 -4.93
CA ALA A 44 -8.85 -7.41 -5.55
C ALA A 44 -7.39 -6.97 -5.49
N ILE A 45 -6.49 -7.92 -5.24
CA ILE A 45 -5.05 -7.73 -5.37
C ILE A 45 -4.64 -8.40 -6.67
N LEU A 46 -4.07 -7.62 -7.58
CA LEU A 46 -3.74 -8.04 -8.94
C LEU A 46 -2.24 -7.91 -9.18
N ASP A 47 -1.71 -8.75 -10.07
CA ASP A 47 -0.36 -8.59 -10.61
C ASP A 47 -0.30 -7.44 -11.64
N ALA A 48 0.88 -7.15 -12.18
CA ALA A 48 1.08 -6.13 -13.21
C ALA A 48 0.31 -6.39 -14.53
N ASN A 49 -0.17 -7.63 -14.74
CA ASN A 49 -0.97 -8.02 -15.90
C ASN A 49 -2.48 -8.00 -15.61
N GLY A 50 -2.90 -7.58 -14.42
CA GLY A 50 -4.29 -7.53 -13.99
C GLY A 50 -4.88 -8.88 -13.59
N ARG A 51 -4.05 -9.90 -13.27
CA ARG A 51 -4.50 -11.21 -12.82
C ARG A 51 -4.59 -11.25 -11.31
N PRO A 52 -5.63 -11.88 -10.72
CA PRO A 52 -5.74 -12.03 -9.27
C PRO A 52 -4.52 -12.75 -8.67
N MET A 53 -3.99 -12.19 -7.60
CA MET A 53 -2.88 -12.78 -6.84
C MET A 53 -3.42 -13.57 -5.65
N HIS A 54 -2.76 -14.69 -5.36
CA HIS A 54 -3.03 -15.54 -4.18
C HIS A 54 -1.86 -15.55 -3.20
N ILE A 55 -0.72 -15.04 -3.63
CA ILE A 55 0.50 -14.90 -2.84
C ILE A 55 1.17 -13.58 -3.24
N LEU A 56 1.84 -12.94 -2.31
CA LEU A 56 2.64 -11.73 -2.58
C LEU A 56 4.09 -12.13 -2.77
N ASP A 57 4.75 -11.56 -3.77
CA ASP A 57 6.19 -11.71 -3.96
C ASP A 57 6.91 -10.44 -3.53
N PRO A 58 8.07 -10.55 -2.84
CA PRO A 58 8.89 -9.40 -2.48
C PRO A 58 9.28 -8.60 -3.73
N GLN A 59 9.34 -7.28 -3.63
CA GLN A 59 9.75 -6.37 -4.71
C GLN A 59 8.87 -6.48 -5.98
N SER A 60 7.71 -7.12 -5.90
CA SER A 60 6.78 -7.21 -7.03
C SER A 60 5.93 -5.94 -7.17
N ARG A 61 5.40 -5.76 -8.38
CA ARG A 61 4.41 -4.72 -8.66
C ARG A 61 3.02 -5.32 -8.52
N ILE A 62 2.22 -4.72 -7.67
CA ILE A 62 0.83 -5.11 -7.44
C ILE A 62 -0.12 -3.96 -7.74
N VAL A 63 -1.37 -4.30 -7.98
CA VAL A 63 -2.47 -3.36 -8.06
C VAL A 63 -3.49 -3.73 -7.00
N VAL A 64 -3.74 -2.81 -6.07
CA VAL A 64 -4.87 -2.92 -5.14
C VAL A 64 -6.05 -2.23 -5.80
N ARG A 65 -7.01 -3.00 -6.30
CA ARG A 65 -8.25 -2.52 -6.92
C ARG A 65 -9.36 -2.49 -5.89
N ILE A 66 -9.99 -1.33 -5.72
CA ILE A 66 -11.11 -1.14 -4.81
C ILE A 66 -12.27 -0.53 -5.60
N SER A 67 -13.43 -1.18 -5.54
CA SER A 67 -14.66 -0.64 -6.11
C SER A 67 -15.62 -0.24 -5.00
N VAL A 68 -16.19 0.94 -5.15
CA VAL A 68 -17.11 1.56 -4.17
C VAL A 68 -18.38 2.01 -4.86
N ARG A 69 -19.50 1.97 -4.15
CA ARG A 69 -20.80 2.45 -4.62
C ARG A 69 -21.35 3.50 -3.67
N ALA A 70 -21.82 4.60 -4.20
CA ALA A 70 -22.57 5.58 -3.44
C ALA A 70 -24.05 5.14 -3.29
N LYS A 71 -24.59 5.18 -2.08
CA LYS A 71 -26.03 5.01 -1.79
C LYS A 71 -26.71 6.37 -1.66
N GLU A 72 -25.95 7.35 -1.21
CA GLU A 72 -26.32 8.76 -1.12
C GLU A 72 -25.20 9.59 -1.76
N PRO A 73 -25.42 10.87 -2.09
CA PRO A 73 -24.38 11.72 -2.64
C PRO A 73 -23.14 11.81 -1.73
N VAL A 74 -21.94 11.64 -2.32
CA VAL A 74 -20.65 11.78 -1.63
C VAL A 74 -19.86 12.90 -2.31
N PRO A 75 -19.85 14.11 -1.72
CA PRO A 75 -19.25 15.30 -2.32
C PRO A 75 -17.74 15.21 -2.54
N LEU A 76 -17.00 14.66 -1.58
CA LEU A 76 -15.54 14.60 -1.59
C LEU A 76 -15.09 13.17 -1.28
N PRO A 77 -15.27 12.21 -2.21
CA PRO A 77 -14.97 10.82 -1.94
C PRO A 77 -13.46 10.60 -1.79
N ILE A 78 -13.09 9.87 -0.75
CA ILE A 78 -11.73 9.42 -0.48
C ILE A 78 -11.77 7.89 -0.42
N VAL A 79 -11.10 7.24 -1.34
CA VAL A 79 -10.94 5.77 -1.33
C VAL A 79 -9.51 5.44 -0.91
N GLY A 80 -9.35 4.42 -0.08
CA GLY A 80 -8.05 3.99 0.39
C GLY A 80 -8.08 2.61 1.01
N PHE A 81 -6.93 2.21 1.54
CA PHE A 81 -6.80 0.97 2.29
C PHE A 81 -5.71 1.07 3.35
N MET A 82 -5.82 0.20 4.34
CA MET A 82 -4.78 -0.09 5.32
C MET A 82 -4.26 -1.50 5.10
N MET A 83 -2.96 -1.70 5.20
CA MET A 83 -2.30 -3.00 5.19
C MET A 83 -1.83 -3.33 6.61
N ARG A 84 -2.25 -4.49 7.13
CA ARG A 84 -1.85 -5.03 8.44
C ARG A 84 -0.93 -6.21 8.28
N ASN A 85 0.01 -6.33 9.19
CA ASN A 85 0.86 -7.52 9.27
C ASN A 85 0.17 -8.64 10.09
N HIS A 86 0.82 -9.80 10.16
CA HIS A 86 0.34 -10.97 10.90
C HIS A 86 0.18 -10.75 12.43
N LEU A 87 0.74 -9.68 12.98
CA LEU A 87 0.56 -9.29 14.39
C LEU A 87 -0.64 -8.37 14.60
N GLY A 88 -1.40 -8.05 13.54
CA GLY A 88 -2.52 -7.14 13.60
C GLY A 88 -2.13 -5.66 13.66
N LEU A 89 -0.85 -5.33 13.40
CA LEU A 89 -0.38 -3.96 13.40
C LEU A 89 -0.62 -3.32 12.03
N ASP A 90 -1.14 -2.10 12.02
CA ASP A 90 -1.24 -1.26 10.84
C ASP A 90 0.18 -0.95 10.34
N PHE A 91 0.55 -1.60 9.24
CA PHE A 91 1.91 -1.59 8.72
C PHE A 91 2.13 -0.48 7.70
N SER A 92 1.17 -0.28 6.82
CA SER A 92 1.19 0.72 5.76
C SER A 92 -0.22 1.02 5.29
N GLY A 93 -0.43 2.17 4.70
CA GLY A 93 -1.72 2.51 4.11
C GLY A 93 -1.62 3.77 3.27
N THR A 94 -2.57 3.93 2.36
CA THR A 94 -2.69 5.13 1.56
C THR A 94 -4.14 5.36 1.11
N ASN A 95 -4.39 6.53 0.56
CA ASN A 95 -5.68 6.89 -0.02
C ASN A 95 -5.50 7.89 -1.17
N THR A 96 -6.55 8.09 -1.94
CA THR A 96 -6.55 8.95 -3.12
C THR A 96 -6.11 10.38 -2.81
N THR A 97 -6.60 10.98 -1.74
CA THR A 97 -6.26 12.37 -1.36
C THR A 97 -4.80 12.50 -0.93
N ARG A 98 -4.28 11.54 -0.16
CA ARG A 98 -2.86 11.50 0.22
C ARG A 98 -1.95 11.47 -1.01
N GLU A 99 -2.33 10.72 -2.04
CA GLU A 99 -1.57 10.59 -3.28
C GLU A 99 -1.82 11.76 -4.26
N GLY A 100 -2.59 12.77 -3.83
CA GLY A 100 -2.89 13.95 -4.64
C GLY A 100 -3.86 13.69 -5.78
N TYR A 101 -4.68 12.65 -5.67
CA TYR A 101 -5.71 12.30 -6.65
C TYR A 101 -7.10 12.62 -6.09
N GLU A 102 -7.76 13.59 -6.68
CA GLU A 102 -9.14 13.94 -6.32
C GLU A 102 -10.11 13.11 -7.15
N LEU A 103 -10.97 12.36 -6.45
CA LEU A 103 -12.06 11.63 -7.10
C LEU A 103 -13.21 12.60 -7.44
N PRO A 104 -13.90 12.38 -8.56
CA PRO A 104 -15.09 13.17 -8.86
C PRO A 104 -16.20 12.89 -7.84
N PHE A 105 -17.11 13.85 -7.70
CA PHE A 105 -18.34 13.73 -6.94
C PHE A 105 -19.11 12.45 -7.33
N MET A 106 -19.72 11.79 -6.36
CA MET A 106 -20.55 10.61 -6.59
C MET A 106 -22.02 10.92 -6.32
N GLU A 107 -22.86 10.70 -7.32
CA GLU A 107 -24.30 10.64 -7.16
C GLU A 107 -24.73 9.30 -6.55
N ALA A 108 -25.96 9.24 -6.01
CA ALA A 108 -26.52 7.99 -5.54
C ALA A 108 -26.61 6.96 -6.69
N GLY A 109 -26.02 5.79 -6.51
CA GLY A 109 -25.93 4.72 -7.50
C GLY A 109 -24.61 4.67 -8.28
N ASP A 110 -23.80 5.73 -8.25
CA ASP A 110 -22.51 5.75 -8.93
C ASP A 110 -21.54 4.72 -8.35
N ILE A 111 -20.72 4.16 -9.24
CA ILE A 111 -19.64 3.24 -8.88
C ILE A 111 -18.31 3.85 -9.34
N HIS A 112 -17.36 3.96 -8.41
CA HIS A 112 -15.97 4.26 -8.72
C HIS A 112 -15.12 3.04 -8.47
N THR A 113 -14.18 2.77 -9.39
CA THR A 113 -13.14 1.74 -9.23
C THR A 113 -11.78 2.43 -9.25
N VAL A 114 -11.02 2.24 -8.20
CA VAL A 114 -9.70 2.87 -7.99
C VAL A 114 -8.63 1.80 -7.96
N ASP A 115 -7.59 1.98 -8.77
CA ASP A 115 -6.41 1.12 -8.85
C ASP A 115 -5.21 1.81 -8.21
N PHE A 116 -4.70 1.23 -7.13
CA PHE A 116 -3.46 1.66 -6.48
C PHE A 116 -2.32 0.79 -7.01
N HIS A 117 -1.45 1.36 -7.84
CA HIS A 117 -0.26 0.69 -8.35
C HIS A 117 0.87 0.84 -7.35
N ILE A 118 1.35 -0.27 -6.82
CA ILE A 118 2.32 -0.33 -5.72
C ILE A 118 3.51 -1.17 -6.13
N GLU A 119 4.70 -0.70 -5.85
CA GLU A 119 5.93 -1.48 -5.86
C GLU A 119 6.21 -1.90 -4.41
N LEU A 120 6.05 -3.19 -4.14
CA LEU A 120 6.25 -3.71 -2.79
C LEU A 120 7.73 -3.66 -2.43
N PRO A 121 8.09 -3.14 -1.24
CA PRO A 121 9.43 -3.31 -0.72
C PRO A 121 9.71 -4.78 -0.39
N GLU A 122 10.94 -5.10 -0.10
CA GLU A 122 11.30 -6.42 0.44
C GLU A 122 10.84 -6.51 1.90
N LEU A 123 9.72 -7.20 2.11
CA LEU A 123 9.08 -7.37 3.40
C LEU A 123 9.44 -8.73 4.00
N TYR A 124 9.41 -8.79 5.33
CA TYR A 124 9.50 -10.07 6.05
C TYR A 124 8.37 -11.01 5.59
N PRO A 125 8.67 -12.29 5.29
CA PRO A 125 7.66 -13.25 4.84
C PRO A 125 6.65 -13.54 5.95
N ALA A 126 5.45 -13.00 5.79
CA ALA A 126 4.33 -13.10 6.72
C ALA A 126 3.01 -12.92 5.99
N SER A 127 1.90 -13.14 6.68
CA SER A 127 0.57 -12.78 6.16
C SER A 127 0.34 -11.28 6.28
N PHE A 128 -0.20 -10.70 5.21
CA PHE A 128 -0.64 -9.30 5.17
C PHE A 128 -2.11 -9.25 4.77
N SER A 129 -2.88 -8.48 5.52
CA SER A 129 -4.29 -8.23 5.24
C SER A 129 -4.50 -6.80 4.74
N PHE A 130 -5.47 -6.63 3.85
CA PHE A 130 -5.86 -5.35 3.27
C PHE A 130 -7.26 -4.99 3.72
N SER A 131 -7.41 -3.80 4.26
CA SER A 131 -8.66 -3.24 4.79
C SER A 131 -9.06 -2.03 3.96
N PRO A 132 -9.97 -2.17 2.97
CA PRO A 132 -10.41 -1.08 2.11
C PRO A 132 -11.39 -0.16 2.84
N ALA A 133 -11.44 1.10 2.38
CA ALA A 133 -12.34 2.10 2.92
C ALA A 133 -12.80 3.12 1.86
N ILE A 134 -13.96 3.72 2.13
CA ILE A 134 -14.42 4.96 1.51
C ILE A 134 -14.87 5.94 2.58
N ALA A 135 -14.44 7.19 2.45
CA ALA A 135 -14.81 8.31 3.31
C ALA A 135 -15.25 9.51 2.47
N ASP A 136 -15.91 10.47 3.11
CA ASP A 136 -16.30 11.75 2.54
C ASP A 136 -15.67 12.89 3.31
N GLY A 137 -14.92 13.76 2.63
CA GLY A 137 -14.28 14.93 3.25
C GLY A 137 -12.87 15.22 2.78
N THR A 138 -12.01 15.62 3.71
CA THR A 138 -10.61 15.97 3.48
C THR A 138 -9.70 15.23 4.46
N LEU A 139 -8.37 15.26 4.26
CA LEU A 139 -7.41 14.66 5.22
C LEU A 139 -7.47 15.28 6.62
N LEU A 140 -7.96 16.53 6.74
CA LEU A 140 -8.09 17.23 8.02
C LEU A 140 -9.42 16.95 8.73
N GLY A 141 -10.42 16.49 7.99
CA GLY A 141 -11.73 16.15 8.51
C GLY A 141 -12.57 15.38 7.50
N TYR A 142 -12.86 14.14 7.83
CA TYR A 142 -13.68 13.25 7.00
C TYR A 142 -14.66 12.46 7.86
N LYS A 143 -15.70 11.95 7.22
CA LYS A 143 -16.60 10.96 7.79
C LYS A 143 -16.39 9.65 7.08
N MET A 144 -16.17 8.58 7.84
CA MET A 144 -16.06 7.23 7.29
C MET A 144 -17.44 6.78 6.80
N CYS A 145 -17.54 6.50 5.49
CA CYS A 145 -18.75 5.95 4.91
C CYS A 145 -18.77 4.43 5.04
N ASP A 146 -17.62 3.79 4.82
CA ASP A 146 -17.47 2.34 4.97
C ASP A 146 -16.00 1.97 5.15
N TRP A 147 -15.76 1.06 6.08
CA TRP A 147 -14.46 0.44 6.36
C TRP A 147 -14.64 -1.04 6.58
N ILE A 148 -13.80 -1.88 5.98
CA ILE A 148 -13.86 -3.33 6.13
C ILE A 148 -12.50 -3.83 6.60
N ASP A 149 -12.45 -4.41 7.81
CA ASP A 149 -11.23 -5.00 8.34
C ASP A 149 -10.92 -6.33 7.64
N ASN A 150 -9.63 -6.47 7.25
CA ASN A 150 -9.04 -7.71 6.74
C ASN A 150 -9.80 -8.33 5.56
N ALA A 151 -10.24 -7.50 4.62
CA ALA A 151 -11.07 -7.95 3.50
C ALA A 151 -10.36 -8.94 2.57
N VAL A 152 -9.03 -8.83 2.43
CA VAL A 152 -8.17 -9.77 1.71
C VAL A 152 -6.93 -10.03 2.55
N THR A 153 -6.55 -11.30 2.69
CA THR A 153 -5.28 -11.69 3.35
C THR A 153 -4.47 -12.54 2.38
N LEU A 154 -3.23 -12.13 2.16
CA LEU A 154 -2.27 -12.83 1.31
C LEU A 154 -0.99 -13.12 2.08
N GLN A 155 -0.38 -14.28 1.79
CA GLN A 155 0.93 -14.65 2.32
C GLN A 155 2.01 -14.02 1.43
N MET A 156 3.02 -13.38 2.07
CA MET A 156 4.25 -12.97 1.40
C MET A 156 5.17 -14.18 1.27
N SER A 157 5.65 -14.46 0.07
CA SER A 157 6.66 -15.50 -0.16
C SER A 157 8.02 -15.08 0.41
N PRO A 158 8.87 -16.03 0.79
CA PRO A 158 10.26 -15.73 1.14
C PRO A 158 10.99 -15.12 -0.06
N GLY A 159 11.76 -14.06 0.18
CA GLY A 159 12.70 -13.51 -0.79
C GLY A 159 13.98 -14.36 -0.89
N GLU A 160 14.92 -13.93 -1.76
CA GLU A 160 16.22 -14.58 -1.92
C GLU A 160 17.13 -14.35 -0.70
N ALA A 161 16.97 -13.22 -0.01
CA ALA A 161 17.76 -12.85 1.15
C ALA A 161 16.90 -12.79 2.42
N GLN A 162 17.56 -12.94 3.57
CA GLN A 162 16.90 -12.80 4.86
C GLN A 162 16.59 -11.34 5.16
N VAL A 163 15.34 -11.04 5.49
CA VAL A 163 14.92 -9.73 5.96
C VAL A 163 15.06 -9.65 7.47
N TYR A 164 15.84 -8.68 7.95
CA TYR A 164 15.97 -8.39 9.38
C TYR A 164 14.96 -7.32 9.78
N GLY A 165 14.04 -7.65 10.69
CA GLY A 165 12.92 -6.80 11.05
C GLY A 165 11.74 -6.96 10.10
N TYR A 166 10.97 -5.90 9.85
CA TYR A 166 9.77 -5.95 9.02
C TYR A 166 10.03 -5.70 7.54
N MET A 167 11.09 -4.98 7.23
CA MET A 167 11.36 -4.51 5.88
C MET A 167 12.86 -4.33 5.69
N HIS A 168 13.37 -4.71 4.52
CA HIS A 168 14.72 -4.38 4.10
C HIS A 168 14.82 -2.91 3.70
N LEU A 169 15.80 -2.22 4.23
CA LEU A 169 16.18 -0.86 3.81
C LEU A 169 17.38 -0.96 2.87
N PRO A 170 17.22 -0.73 1.57
CA PRO A 170 18.34 -0.76 0.63
C PRO A 170 19.42 0.22 1.07
N CYS A 171 20.66 -0.23 1.14
CA CYS A 171 21.77 0.60 1.54
C CYS A 171 23.02 0.32 0.70
N ARG A 172 23.86 1.32 0.58
CA ARG A 172 25.22 1.18 0.08
C ARG A 172 26.17 1.14 1.27
N ILE A 173 27.09 0.17 1.28
CA ILE A 173 28.09 0.03 2.33
C ILE A 173 29.42 0.50 1.79
N GLU A 174 30.13 1.29 2.60
CA GLU A 174 31.47 1.76 2.33
C GLU A 174 32.31 1.66 3.59
N LEU A 175 33.49 0.99 3.49
CA LEU A 175 34.48 1.00 4.57
C LEU A 175 35.13 2.38 4.61
N ASN A 176 34.99 3.09 5.72
CA ASN A 176 35.68 4.36 5.89
C ASN A 176 37.18 4.11 6.21
N ALA A 177 37.99 4.11 5.17
CA ALA A 177 39.42 3.85 5.28
C ALA A 177 40.17 4.86 6.13
N ARG A 178 39.66 6.08 6.33
CA ARG A 178 40.26 7.10 7.20
C ARG A 178 40.11 6.80 8.69
N LEU A 179 39.06 6.04 9.04
CA LEU A 179 38.70 5.66 10.41
C LEU A 179 38.96 4.17 10.67
N SER A 180 39.53 3.47 9.71
CA SER A 180 39.81 2.04 9.78
C SER A 180 41.30 1.80 9.56
N GLY A 181 41.91 1.06 10.43
CA GLY A 181 43.34 0.71 10.35
C GLY A 181 43.68 -0.50 11.21
N PRO A 182 44.87 -1.08 11.07
CA PRO A 182 45.31 -2.13 11.96
C PRO A 182 45.38 -1.57 13.40
N LYS A 183 44.84 -2.34 14.36
CA LYS A 183 45.05 -2.02 15.78
C LYS A 183 46.54 -1.93 16.03
N GLU A 184 47.06 -0.77 16.50
CA GLU A 184 48.39 -0.72 17.10
C GLU A 184 48.42 -1.72 18.25
N VAL A 185 49.22 -2.73 18.12
CA VAL A 185 49.52 -3.65 19.22
C VAL A 185 50.25 -2.79 20.26
N ALA A 186 49.57 -2.49 21.35
CA ALA A 186 50.19 -1.80 22.47
C ALA A 186 51.44 -2.62 22.88
N GLN A 187 52.62 -2.11 22.54
CA GLN A 187 53.85 -2.66 23.07
C GLN A 187 53.81 -2.42 24.59
N GLU A 188 53.63 -3.50 25.34
CA GLU A 188 53.91 -3.51 26.76
C GLU A 188 55.35 -3.03 26.95
N ARG A 189 55.52 -1.77 27.37
CA ARG A 189 56.78 -1.30 27.91
C ARG A 189 57.06 -2.12 29.17
N LYS A 190 57.89 -3.14 29.04
CA LYS A 190 58.60 -3.70 30.20
C LYS A 190 59.42 -2.60 30.80
N ILE A 191 58.98 -2.07 31.94
CA ILE A 191 59.80 -1.26 32.83
C ILE A 191 60.70 -2.26 33.54
N GLY A 192 62.00 -2.21 33.24
CA GLY A 192 63.07 -2.89 33.97
C GLY A 192 63.46 -2.09 35.20
#